data_210b43fd9700dec4795c1b4f935997b5
#
_entry.id   210b43fd9700dec4795c1b4f935997b5
#
_cell.length_a   1.000
_cell.length_b   1.000
_cell.length_c   1.000
_cell.angle_alpha   90.00
_cell.angle_beta   90.00
_cell.angle_gamma   90.00
#
_symmetry.space_group_name_H-M   'P 1'
#
loop_
_entity.id
_entity.type
_entity.pdbx_description
1 polymer ?
#
loop_
_entity_poly.entity_id
_entity_poly.type
_entity_poly.pdbx_seq_one_letter_code
_entity_poly.pdbx_strand_id
1 'polypeptide(L)'
;MDTICENRPADTSFDFFGKKLRLPVLAAPVGAMKMHYGDKYDDAAYNDLLVSACRDAGILACTGDGMDAAVMEGALRAIHHADGCGVPTVKPWDKDTIFAKLTQARKADPVAVAMDIDAAGLPFLKNHMPPAGSKTVEELREIIEYAQKPFILKGIMTPAGARKALEDGAAGIVGAN
;
A
#
# COMPACT_ATOMS: atom_id res chain seq x y z
N MET A 1 28.95 17.74 8.63
CA MET A 1 29.17 16.32 8.29
C MET A 1 30.36 15.85 9.09
N ASP A 2 30.21 14.84 9.91
CA ASP A 2 31.33 14.26 10.63
C ASP A 2 32.14 13.39 9.65
N THR A 3 33.45 13.66 9.53
CA THR A 3 34.36 12.93 8.65
C THR A 3 35.15 11.87 9.40
N ILE A 4 35.00 11.79 10.72
CA ILE A 4 35.57 10.74 11.56
C ILE A 4 34.49 9.68 11.77
N CYS A 5 34.66 8.51 11.18
CA CYS A 5 33.74 7.41 11.31
C CYS A 5 34.44 6.18 11.88
N GLU A 6 33.72 5.42 12.67
CA GLU A 6 34.17 4.12 13.13
C GLU A 6 33.98 3.08 12.01
N ASN A 7 34.98 2.25 11.79
CA ASN A 7 34.93 1.18 10.79
C ASN A 7 34.10 0.00 11.34
N ARG A 8 32.78 0.20 11.47
CA ARG A 8 31.83 -0.83 11.88
C ARG A 8 30.85 -1.13 10.73
N PRO A 9 30.46 -2.39 10.54
CA PRO A 9 29.33 -2.70 9.68
C PRO A 9 28.07 -1.96 10.15
N ALA A 10 27.38 -1.26 9.24
CA ALA A 10 26.13 -0.64 9.55
C ALA A 10 25.02 -1.72 9.67
N ASP A 11 24.25 -1.71 10.74
CA ASP A 11 23.02 -2.47 10.82
C ASP A 11 21.93 -1.72 10.04
N THR A 12 21.51 -2.28 8.92
CA THR A 12 20.46 -1.74 8.06
C THR A 12 19.11 -2.39 8.30
N SER A 13 19.03 -3.32 9.26
CA SER A 13 17.78 -4.01 9.56
C SER A 13 16.74 -3.04 10.14
N PHE A 14 15.47 -3.29 9.80
CA PHE A 14 14.35 -2.46 10.19
C PHE A 14 13.15 -3.33 10.58
N ASP A 15 12.48 -3.02 11.67
CA ASP A 15 11.21 -3.63 12.03
C ASP A 15 10.06 -2.82 11.40
N PHE A 16 9.27 -3.49 10.57
CA PHE A 16 8.10 -2.90 9.94
C PHE A 16 6.85 -3.65 10.38
N PHE A 17 6.17 -3.11 11.40
CA PHE A 17 4.98 -3.71 12.00
C PHE A 17 5.15 -5.19 12.37
N GLY A 18 6.26 -5.52 13.03
CA GLY A 18 6.61 -6.88 13.45
C GLY A 18 7.29 -7.74 12.38
N LYS A 19 7.45 -7.22 11.16
CA LYS A 19 8.23 -7.90 10.10
C LYS A 19 9.63 -7.32 10.04
N LYS A 20 10.64 -8.14 10.30
CA LYS A 20 12.05 -7.73 10.21
C LYS A 20 12.48 -7.69 8.74
N LEU A 21 12.89 -6.52 8.28
CA LEU A 21 13.44 -6.27 6.95
C LEU A 21 14.95 -6.17 6.99
N ARG A 22 15.62 -6.51 5.90
CA ARG A 22 17.08 -6.32 5.74
C ARG A 22 17.45 -4.85 5.52
N LEU A 23 16.56 -4.11 4.87
CA LEU A 23 16.73 -2.69 4.52
C LEU A 23 15.40 -1.97 4.75
N PRO A 24 15.41 -0.69 5.17
CA PRO A 24 14.20 0.14 5.29
C PRO A 24 13.72 0.63 3.90
N VAL A 25 13.46 -0.32 3.01
CA VAL A 25 13.05 -0.05 1.62
C VAL A 25 11.79 -0.84 1.31
N LEU A 26 10.83 -0.18 0.68
CA LEU A 26 9.63 -0.80 0.14
C LEU A 26 9.51 -0.44 -1.34
N ALA A 27 9.12 -1.40 -2.18
CA ALA A 27 8.75 -1.12 -3.56
C ALA A 27 7.41 -0.37 -3.58
N ALA A 28 7.33 0.71 -4.37
CA ALA A 28 6.12 1.53 -4.47
C ALA A 28 4.96 0.78 -5.17
N PRO A 29 3.69 1.12 -4.85
CA PRO A 29 2.53 0.47 -5.45
C PRO A 29 2.39 0.84 -6.93
N VAL A 30 2.24 -0.17 -7.77
CA VAL A 30 1.94 -0.05 -9.21
C VAL A 30 0.75 -0.95 -9.53
N GLY A 31 -0.19 -0.45 -10.31
CA GLY A 31 -1.33 -1.20 -10.83
C GLY A 31 -1.63 -0.80 -12.27
N ALA A 32 -2.53 -1.56 -12.91
CA ALA A 32 -2.90 -1.37 -14.32
C ALA A 32 -1.69 -1.42 -15.27
N MET A 33 -0.89 -2.47 -15.13
CA MET A 33 0.38 -2.65 -15.81
C MET A 33 0.29 -2.45 -17.33
N LYS A 34 -0.69 -3.08 -17.98
CA LYS A 34 -0.87 -2.96 -19.43
C LYS A 34 -1.15 -1.52 -19.87
N MET A 35 -1.94 -0.78 -19.07
CA MET A 35 -2.27 0.61 -19.38
C MET A 35 -1.05 1.53 -19.29
N HIS A 36 -0.17 1.31 -18.30
CA HIS A 36 0.93 2.23 -17.99
C HIS A 36 2.29 1.81 -18.56
N TYR A 37 2.52 0.49 -18.72
CA TYR A 37 3.86 -0.05 -19.00
C TYR A 37 3.90 -1.02 -20.20
N GLY A 38 2.76 -1.22 -20.89
CA GLY A 38 2.66 -2.09 -22.07
C GLY A 38 2.42 -3.56 -21.74
N ASP A 39 2.41 -4.40 -22.76
CA ASP A 39 1.85 -5.77 -22.70
C ASP A 39 2.82 -6.86 -22.18
N LYS A 40 4.01 -6.48 -21.72
CA LYS A 40 5.01 -7.46 -21.28
C LYS A 40 4.55 -8.28 -20.07
N TYR A 41 3.86 -7.63 -19.15
CA TYR A 41 3.29 -8.25 -17.96
C TYR A 41 1.84 -7.80 -17.78
N ASP A 42 0.97 -8.71 -17.38
CA ASP A 42 -0.29 -8.35 -16.75
C ASP A 42 -0.08 -8.09 -15.24
N ASP A 43 -1.10 -7.57 -14.57
CA ASP A 43 -0.99 -7.22 -13.15
C ASP A 43 -0.72 -8.44 -12.26
N ALA A 44 -1.26 -9.62 -12.63
CA ALA A 44 -1.05 -10.83 -11.86
C ALA A 44 0.40 -11.31 -11.93
N ALA A 45 0.95 -11.42 -13.13
CA ALA A 45 2.35 -11.84 -13.34
C ALA A 45 3.34 -10.83 -12.77
N TYR A 46 3.02 -9.52 -12.88
CA TYR A 46 3.85 -8.47 -12.28
C TYR A 46 3.87 -8.58 -10.76
N ASN A 47 2.72 -8.73 -10.10
CA ASN A 47 2.65 -8.82 -8.65
C ASN A 47 3.31 -10.11 -8.12
N ASP A 48 3.14 -11.26 -8.79
CA ASP A 48 3.82 -12.50 -8.43
C ASP A 48 5.35 -12.33 -8.46
N LEU A 49 5.87 -11.66 -9.49
CA LEU A 49 7.30 -11.36 -9.60
C LEU A 49 7.76 -10.35 -8.55
N LEU A 50 7.06 -9.22 -8.41
CA LEU A 50 7.43 -8.14 -7.51
C LEU A 50 7.46 -8.60 -6.05
N VAL A 51 6.38 -9.24 -5.59
CA VAL A 51 6.24 -9.66 -4.20
C VAL A 51 7.26 -10.73 -3.84
N SER A 52 7.48 -11.72 -4.73
CA SER A 52 8.48 -12.76 -4.49
C SER A 52 9.90 -12.20 -4.47
N ALA A 53 10.26 -11.34 -5.43
CA ALA A 53 11.57 -10.72 -5.48
C ALA A 53 11.86 -9.84 -4.25
N CYS A 54 10.88 -9.04 -3.82
CA CYS A 54 11.01 -8.21 -2.61
C CYS A 54 11.19 -9.08 -1.35
N ARG A 55 10.40 -10.14 -1.19
CA ARG A 55 10.54 -11.10 -0.08
C ARG A 55 11.94 -11.70 -0.06
N ASP A 56 12.44 -12.18 -1.20
CA ASP A 56 13.73 -12.84 -1.29
C ASP A 56 14.91 -11.85 -1.06
N ALA A 57 14.73 -10.59 -1.44
CA ALA A 57 15.65 -9.51 -1.12
C ALA A 57 15.59 -9.06 0.35
N GLY A 58 14.58 -9.47 1.10
CA GLY A 58 14.36 -9.07 2.50
C GLY A 58 13.82 -7.65 2.66
N ILE A 59 13.05 -7.18 1.67
CA ILE A 59 12.29 -5.92 1.67
C ILE A 59 10.80 -6.22 1.42
N LEU A 60 9.94 -5.20 1.41
CA LEU A 60 8.51 -5.37 1.14
C LEU A 60 8.09 -4.76 -0.19
N ALA A 61 7.07 -5.35 -0.80
CA ALA A 61 6.35 -4.77 -1.92
C ALA A 61 5.06 -4.10 -1.43
N CYS A 62 4.81 -2.85 -1.84
CA CYS A 62 3.47 -2.32 -1.90
C CYS A 62 2.87 -2.67 -3.26
N THR A 63 1.65 -3.18 -3.29
CA THR A 63 0.95 -3.53 -4.53
C THR A 63 -0.14 -2.52 -4.83
N GLY A 64 -0.47 -2.33 -6.10
CA GLY A 64 -1.47 -1.36 -6.53
C GLY A 64 -2.90 -1.91 -6.55
N ASP A 65 -3.83 -0.99 -6.78
CA ASP A 65 -5.24 -1.22 -7.04
C ASP A 65 -5.63 -0.54 -8.36
N GLY A 66 -6.69 -0.99 -8.99
CA GLY A 66 -7.18 -0.47 -10.25
C GLY A 66 -8.69 -0.56 -10.39
N MET A 67 -9.19 -0.09 -11.53
CA MET A 67 -10.61 -0.20 -11.91
C MET A 67 -11.03 -1.66 -12.16
N ASP A 68 -10.10 -2.48 -12.64
CA ASP A 68 -10.31 -3.92 -12.80
C ASP A 68 -10.04 -4.64 -11.47
N ALA A 69 -11.00 -5.42 -11.01
CA ALA A 69 -10.88 -6.21 -9.79
C ALA A 69 -9.69 -7.19 -9.84
N ALA A 70 -9.35 -7.70 -11.01
CA ALA A 70 -8.24 -8.62 -11.22
C ALA A 70 -6.88 -8.05 -10.78
N VAL A 71 -6.71 -6.71 -10.81
CA VAL A 71 -5.48 -6.04 -10.34
C VAL A 71 -5.23 -6.35 -8.86
N MET A 72 -6.23 -6.11 -8.03
CA MET A 72 -6.11 -6.35 -6.58
C MET A 72 -6.15 -7.83 -6.24
N GLU A 73 -6.96 -8.63 -6.93
CA GLU A 73 -7.03 -10.09 -6.72
C GLU A 73 -5.67 -10.76 -6.97
N GLY A 74 -4.99 -10.41 -8.07
CA GLY A 74 -3.64 -10.88 -8.37
C GLY A 74 -2.63 -10.47 -7.30
N ALA A 75 -2.70 -9.22 -6.84
CA ALA A 75 -1.84 -8.68 -5.78
C ALA A 75 -2.02 -9.44 -4.46
N LEU A 76 -3.27 -9.65 -4.03
CA LEU A 76 -3.58 -10.36 -2.78
C LEU A 76 -3.18 -11.83 -2.83
N ARG A 77 -3.33 -12.47 -3.99
CA ARG A 77 -2.84 -13.84 -4.20
C ARG A 77 -1.32 -13.91 -4.04
N ALA A 78 -0.57 -12.99 -4.67
CA ALA A 78 0.89 -12.93 -4.55
C ALA A 78 1.35 -12.72 -3.10
N ILE A 79 0.70 -11.80 -2.37
CA ILE A 79 0.97 -11.53 -0.95
C ILE A 79 0.68 -12.77 -0.10
N HIS A 80 -0.44 -13.44 -0.32
CA HIS A 80 -0.80 -14.68 0.39
C HIS A 80 0.25 -15.79 0.16
N HIS A 81 0.68 -16.01 -1.08
CA HIS A 81 1.73 -17.00 -1.41
C HIS A 81 3.11 -16.63 -0.85
N ALA A 82 3.31 -15.37 -0.47
CA ALA A 82 4.53 -14.88 0.18
C ALA A 82 4.41 -14.74 1.70
N ASP A 83 3.51 -15.50 2.34
CA ASP A 83 3.27 -15.48 3.79
C ASP A 83 2.97 -14.07 4.33
N GLY A 84 2.11 -13.36 3.64
CA GLY A 84 1.70 -12.00 3.99
C GLY A 84 2.77 -10.92 3.75
N CYS A 85 3.87 -11.25 3.08
CA CYS A 85 5.00 -10.35 2.88
C CYS A 85 4.70 -9.27 1.83
N GLY A 86 3.79 -8.34 2.16
CA GLY A 86 3.41 -7.24 1.28
C GLY A 86 2.41 -6.29 1.92
N VAL A 87 2.16 -5.17 1.24
CA VAL A 87 1.23 -4.11 1.64
C VAL A 87 0.30 -3.82 0.45
N PRO A 88 -0.92 -4.37 0.42
CA PRO A 88 -1.88 -4.00 -0.61
C PRO A 88 -2.33 -2.55 -0.41
N THR A 89 -2.32 -1.77 -1.49
CA THR A 89 -2.72 -0.36 -1.48
C THR A 89 -4.06 -0.24 -2.19
N VAL A 90 -5.11 0.18 -1.49
CA VAL A 90 -6.45 0.42 -2.03
C VAL A 90 -6.60 1.87 -2.46
N LYS A 91 -7.39 2.12 -3.50
CA LYS A 91 -7.81 3.46 -3.88
C LYS A 91 -8.98 3.93 -3.01
N PRO A 92 -9.22 5.24 -2.91
CA PRO A 92 -10.29 5.81 -2.07
C PRO A 92 -11.67 5.70 -2.77
N TRP A 93 -12.09 4.47 -3.09
CA TRP A 93 -13.40 4.15 -3.66
C TRP A 93 -14.55 4.57 -2.72
N ASP A 94 -15.79 4.32 -3.12
CA ASP A 94 -16.91 4.39 -2.18
C ASP A 94 -16.74 3.39 -1.03
N LYS A 95 -17.48 3.61 0.06
CA LYS A 95 -17.35 2.86 1.31
C LYS A 95 -17.54 1.35 1.14
N ASP A 96 -18.55 0.96 0.39
CA ASP A 96 -18.89 -0.45 0.20
C ASP A 96 -17.78 -1.20 -0.55
N THR A 97 -17.25 -0.56 -1.59
CA THR A 97 -16.12 -1.09 -2.37
C THR A 97 -14.86 -1.21 -1.52
N ILE A 98 -14.54 -0.18 -0.70
CA ILE A 98 -13.39 -0.23 0.20
C ILE A 98 -13.54 -1.39 1.19
N PHE A 99 -14.70 -1.55 1.82
CA PHE A 99 -14.93 -2.61 2.80
C PHE A 99 -14.86 -4.00 2.18
N ALA A 100 -15.39 -4.17 0.96
CA ALA A 100 -15.24 -5.42 0.22
C ALA A 100 -13.76 -5.75 -0.05
N LYS A 101 -12.98 -4.77 -0.53
CA LYS A 101 -11.53 -4.93 -0.78
C LYS A 101 -10.74 -5.20 0.50
N LEU A 102 -11.03 -4.52 1.60
CA LEU A 102 -10.39 -4.77 2.90
C LEU A 102 -10.72 -6.15 3.45
N THR A 103 -11.95 -6.64 3.22
CA THR A 103 -12.33 -8.02 3.57
C THR A 103 -11.51 -9.05 2.80
N GLN A 104 -11.23 -8.80 1.51
CA GLN A 104 -10.36 -9.66 0.72
C GLN A 104 -8.90 -9.55 1.20
N ALA A 105 -8.42 -8.32 1.47
CA ALA A 105 -7.06 -8.08 1.94
C ALA A 105 -6.76 -8.83 3.24
N ARG A 106 -7.69 -8.86 4.20
CA ARG A 106 -7.52 -9.62 5.45
C ARG A 106 -7.26 -11.10 5.24
N LYS A 107 -7.85 -11.72 4.19
CA LYS A 107 -7.63 -13.14 3.88
C LYS A 107 -6.20 -13.43 3.39
N ALA A 108 -5.55 -12.45 2.79
CA ALA A 108 -4.16 -12.55 2.37
C ALA A 108 -3.16 -12.34 3.52
N ASP A 109 -3.66 -11.93 4.69
CA ASP A 109 -2.92 -11.67 5.92
C ASP A 109 -1.68 -10.78 5.76
N PRO A 110 -1.79 -9.59 5.10
CA PRO A 110 -0.64 -8.73 4.83
C PRO A 110 -0.05 -8.14 6.10
N VAL A 111 1.20 -7.69 6.03
CA VAL A 111 1.88 -6.98 7.13
C VAL A 111 1.15 -5.70 7.51
N ALA A 112 0.66 -4.96 6.53
CA ALA A 112 -0.12 -3.74 6.67
C ALA A 112 -1.02 -3.57 5.44
N VAL A 113 -1.95 -2.61 5.50
CA VAL A 113 -2.75 -2.16 4.35
C VAL A 113 -2.48 -0.67 4.13
N ALA A 114 -2.47 -0.22 2.88
CA ALA A 114 -2.34 1.19 2.56
C ALA A 114 -3.57 1.70 1.78
N MET A 115 -3.79 3.02 1.83
CA MET A 115 -4.73 3.72 0.95
C MET A 115 -4.03 4.85 0.22
N ASP A 116 -4.19 4.87 -1.10
CA ASP A 116 -3.70 5.89 -2.02
C ASP A 116 -4.67 7.07 -2.04
N ILE A 117 -4.68 7.89 -0.97
CA ILE A 117 -5.72 8.90 -0.75
C ILE A 117 -5.66 10.05 -1.76
N ASP A 118 -4.48 10.36 -2.31
CA ASP A 118 -4.29 11.36 -3.35
C ASP A 118 -4.93 10.95 -4.70
N ALA A 119 -5.19 9.67 -4.91
CA ALA A 119 -5.94 9.19 -6.06
C ALA A 119 -7.38 9.75 -6.12
N ALA A 120 -7.93 10.27 -5.01
CA ALA A 120 -9.19 11.01 -4.98
C ALA A 120 -9.19 12.24 -5.92
N GLY A 121 -8.03 12.79 -6.22
CA GLY A 121 -7.85 13.91 -7.16
C GLY A 121 -7.93 13.54 -8.64
N LEU A 122 -7.87 12.26 -8.99
CA LEU A 122 -7.81 11.79 -10.37
C LEU A 122 -9.18 11.91 -11.07
N PRO A 123 -9.32 12.75 -12.12
CA PRO A 123 -10.63 13.01 -12.74
C PRO A 123 -11.32 11.76 -13.27
N PHE A 124 -10.58 10.82 -13.84
CA PHE A 124 -11.14 9.60 -14.41
C PHE A 124 -11.72 8.66 -13.36
N LEU A 125 -11.21 8.70 -12.12
CA LEU A 125 -11.74 7.88 -11.03
C LEU A 125 -13.04 8.45 -10.44
N LYS A 126 -13.23 9.78 -10.47
CA LYS A 126 -14.47 10.41 -10.00
C LYS A 126 -15.69 10.02 -10.82
N ASN A 127 -15.49 9.80 -12.13
CA ASN A 127 -16.54 9.46 -13.07
C ASN A 127 -16.67 7.94 -13.29
N HIS A 128 -15.88 7.15 -12.59
CA HIS A 128 -15.93 5.69 -12.66
C HIS A 128 -17.04 5.12 -11.76
N MET A 129 -17.44 3.89 -12.02
CA MET A 129 -18.38 3.14 -11.17
C MET A 129 -17.70 1.86 -10.69
N PRO A 130 -17.44 1.72 -9.39
CA PRO A 130 -17.71 2.65 -8.30
C PRO A 130 -16.82 3.90 -8.33
N PRO A 131 -17.29 5.07 -7.82
CA PRO A 131 -16.52 6.30 -7.82
C PRO A 131 -15.43 6.29 -6.74
N ALA A 132 -14.32 6.98 -7.01
CA ALA A 132 -13.35 7.33 -5.98
C ALA A 132 -13.46 8.82 -5.62
N GLY A 133 -13.20 9.15 -4.36
CA GLY A 133 -13.31 10.53 -3.88
C GLY A 133 -12.62 10.75 -2.54
N SER A 134 -12.58 12.03 -2.14
CA SER A 134 -12.05 12.43 -0.82
C SER A 134 -12.81 11.74 0.31
N LYS A 135 -12.11 11.53 1.42
CA LYS A 135 -12.69 10.96 2.64
C LYS A 135 -12.67 12.00 3.75
N THR A 136 -13.71 11.99 4.59
CA THR A 136 -13.72 12.75 5.85
C THR A 136 -12.87 12.04 6.90
N VAL A 137 -12.59 12.72 8.00
CA VAL A 137 -11.89 12.17 9.18
C VAL A 137 -12.66 10.95 9.73
N GLU A 138 -13.97 11.08 9.84
CA GLU A 138 -14.86 10.02 10.34
C GLU A 138 -14.85 8.79 9.43
N GLU A 139 -14.96 8.99 8.12
CA GLU A 139 -14.88 7.90 7.14
C GLU A 139 -13.52 7.19 7.18
N LEU A 140 -12.41 7.94 7.29
CA LEU A 140 -11.08 7.36 7.41
C LEU A 140 -10.93 6.52 8.68
N ARG A 141 -11.43 7.01 9.81
CA ARG A 141 -11.42 6.27 11.07
C ARG A 141 -12.16 4.94 10.96
N GLU A 142 -13.37 4.96 10.40
CA GLU A 142 -14.13 3.72 10.16
C GLU A 142 -13.39 2.74 9.25
N ILE A 143 -12.76 3.23 8.19
CA ILE A 143 -11.98 2.42 7.25
C ILE A 143 -10.77 1.78 7.94
N ILE A 144 -10.05 2.57 8.73
CA ILE A 144 -8.86 2.13 9.47
C ILE A 144 -9.24 1.06 10.50
N GLU A 145 -10.31 1.30 11.26
CA GLU A 145 -10.83 0.32 12.23
C GLU A 145 -11.28 -0.97 11.53
N TYR A 146 -11.96 -0.84 10.40
CA TYR A 146 -12.43 -2.00 9.63
C TYR A 146 -11.30 -2.83 9.03
N ALA A 147 -10.17 -2.23 8.70
CA ALA A 147 -9.02 -2.93 8.12
C ALA A 147 -8.43 -3.99 9.06
N GLN A 148 -8.47 -3.77 10.39
CA GLN A 148 -7.92 -4.68 11.41
C GLN A 148 -6.45 -5.06 11.18
N LYS A 149 -5.70 -4.17 10.54
CA LYS A 149 -4.27 -4.25 10.24
C LYS A 149 -3.66 -2.86 10.40
N PRO A 150 -2.35 -2.75 10.64
CA PRO A 150 -1.69 -1.45 10.54
C PRO A 150 -2.06 -0.77 9.22
N PHE A 151 -2.54 0.47 9.28
CA PHE A 151 -3.05 1.19 8.12
C PHE A 151 -2.18 2.38 7.78
N ILE A 152 -1.82 2.52 6.50
CA ILE A 152 -0.91 3.54 5.98
C ILE A 152 -1.68 4.45 5.03
N LEU A 153 -1.61 5.76 5.21
CA LEU A 153 -2.17 6.73 4.28
C LEU A 153 -1.07 7.27 3.36
N LYS A 154 -1.18 6.98 2.06
CA LYS A 154 -0.28 7.49 1.01
C LYS A 154 -0.85 8.77 0.40
N GLY A 155 0.02 9.72 0.05
CA GLY A 155 -0.35 11.02 -0.52
C GLY A 155 -0.48 12.12 0.53
N ILE A 156 0.09 11.94 1.72
CA ILE A 156 0.06 12.93 2.80
C ILE A 156 1.26 13.86 2.67
N MET A 157 1.05 15.05 2.11
CA MET A 157 2.13 15.99 1.73
C MET A 157 2.28 17.18 2.67
N THR A 158 1.46 17.32 3.71
CA THR A 158 1.48 18.46 4.61
C THR A 158 1.51 18.05 6.08
N PRO A 159 2.11 18.89 6.97
CA PRO A 159 2.06 18.66 8.41
C PRO A 159 0.62 18.59 8.97
N ALA A 160 -0.30 19.37 8.39
CA ALA A 160 -1.71 19.31 8.77
C ALA A 160 -2.36 17.99 8.40
N GLY A 161 -2.07 17.45 7.20
CA GLY A 161 -2.50 16.13 6.78
C GLY A 161 -1.94 15.02 7.67
N ALA A 162 -0.66 15.11 8.04
CA ALA A 162 -0.01 14.14 8.93
C ALA A 162 -0.68 14.11 10.32
N ARG A 163 -1.03 15.30 10.89
CA ARG A 163 -1.76 15.35 12.16
C ARG A 163 -3.13 14.69 12.07
N LYS A 164 -3.90 14.98 11.00
CA LYS A 164 -5.20 14.34 10.77
C LYS A 164 -5.06 12.81 10.64
N ALA A 165 -4.09 12.34 9.87
CA ALA A 165 -3.82 10.91 9.73
C ALA A 165 -3.55 10.22 11.08
N LEU A 166 -2.78 10.87 11.95
CA LEU A 166 -2.51 10.38 13.30
C LEU A 166 -3.77 10.35 14.17
N GLU A 167 -4.60 11.41 14.11
CA GLU A 167 -5.87 11.51 14.83
C GLU A 167 -6.88 10.43 14.39
N ASP A 168 -6.83 10.01 13.14
CA ASP A 168 -7.66 8.96 12.58
C ASP A 168 -7.18 7.54 12.91
N GLY A 169 -6.00 7.40 13.52
CA GLY A 169 -5.42 6.12 13.92
C GLY A 169 -4.56 5.47 12.86
N ALA A 170 -4.13 6.21 11.83
CA ALA A 170 -3.18 5.68 10.85
C ALA A 170 -1.85 5.29 11.54
N ALA A 171 -1.36 4.09 11.22
CA ALA A 171 -0.11 3.57 11.74
C ALA A 171 1.12 4.15 11.02
N GLY A 172 0.93 4.74 9.84
CA GLY A 172 1.99 5.37 9.06
C GLY A 172 1.45 6.24 7.94
N ILE A 173 2.34 7.05 7.37
CA ILE A 173 2.05 7.88 6.20
C ILE A 173 3.16 7.73 5.15
N VAL A 174 2.80 7.97 3.88
CA VAL A 174 3.75 8.11 2.77
C VAL A 174 3.62 9.50 2.18
N GLY A 175 4.70 10.29 2.24
CA GLY A 175 4.80 11.65 1.70
C GLY A 175 5.26 11.62 0.23
N ALA A 176 4.46 11.03 -0.64
CA ALA A 176 4.70 10.96 -2.08
C ALA A 176 3.38 10.91 -2.85
N ASN A 177 3.42 11.34 -4.09
CA ASN A 177 2.33 11.18 -5.07
C ASN A 177 2.54 9.93 -5.91
#